data_32b459d4fdd139e6be112b10a4ec002c
#
_entry.id   32b459d4fdd139e6be112b10a4ec002c
#
_cell.length_a   1.000
_cell.length_b   1.000
_cell.length_c   1.000
_cell.angle_alpha   90.00
_cell.angle_beta   90.00
_cell.angle_gamma   90.00
#
_symmetry.space_group_name_H-M   'P 1'
#
loop_
_entity.id
_entity.type
_entity.pdbx_description
1 polymer ?
#
loop_
_entity_poly.entity_id
_entity_poly.type
_entity_poly.pdbx_seq_one_letter_code
_entity_poly.pdbx_strand_id
1 'polypeptide(L)'
;MHFWLPTISIHSLVVLVSMLIYILTTRAERTRRPPSIAIAWVLGMIALPYLVLPAYLLFGRRKLPRKSLLRTSTLSFAGHWAQDLIESFGLPPSAPAPTRMHEDGEQSAAALFETIDGAMSRLDVCTYILGDDPFGRKAMQHMIDRARNGVEVRLLLDGVGAIQLPDACFTALRAGGVQTAIFSPLFARHTQGPRNLRNHRKMAVADGARLWAGGRNLAAEYFTGSKGMPPWRDLTFDLKGAVAAAAAAQFECDWVAAGGKAACSCIKDVVSAAGPTSGGNGQEAQFLPSGPDQSEDTVHALLIDACFRARERMLAVTPYFVPDVILETAMRLAARRGVRIDLCIPAVSNHKLADFARSRALRALSQAGVNIHLLPYMSHAKGVVFDRELALSGSINLDARSLLLNYECAVVFYGRAEIDWLAGWIEALIPNTVPFDGRPPTLLRDLAEGLLLTVAYQL
;
A
#
# COMPACT_ATOMS: atom_id res chain seq x y z
N MET A 1 -12.16 64.01 -4.28
CA MET A 1 -11.44 62.79 -4.61
C MET A 1 -12.24 61.58 -4.11
N HIS A 2 -13.05 60.96 -4.97
CA HIS A 2 -13.75 59.73 -4.64
C HIS A 2 -12.74 58.58 -4.82
N PHE A 3 -12.28 58.01 -3.71
CA PHE A 3 -11.53 56.74 -3.74
C PHE A 3 -12.50 55.63 -4.18
N TRP A 4 -12.36 55.16 -5.40
CA TRP A 4 -13.00 53.94 -5.88
C TRP A 4 -12.39 52.75 -5.12
N LEU A 5 -12.99 52.35 -4.00
CA LEU A 5 -12.75 51.02 -3.45
C LEU A 5 -13.46 50.05 -4.39
N PRO A 6 -12.71 49.13 -5.03
CA PRO A 6 -13.34 48.13 -5.88
C PRO A 6 -14.28 47.30 -5.00
N THR A 7 -15.57 47.25 -5.37
CA THR A 7 -16.53 46.34 -4.72
C THR A 7 -16.06 44.92 -4.95
N ILE A 8 -15.52 44.29 -3.91
CA ILE A 8 -15.11 42.89 -3.96
C ILE A 8 -16.38 42.07 -4.18
N SER A 9 -16.49 41.45 -5.36
CA SER A 9 -17.59 40.55 -5.65
C SER A 9 -17.51 39.30 -4.74
N ILE A 10 -18.63 38.66 -4.47
CA ILE A 10 -18.68 37.39 -3.71
C ILE A 10 -17.73 36.37 -4.35
N HIS A 11 -17.64 36.32 -5.68
CA HIS A 11 -16.71 35.47 -6.39
C HIS A 11 -15.24 35.77 -6.03
N SER A 12 -14.86 37.06 -6.07
CA SER A 12 -13.49 37.47 -5.70
C SER A 12 -13.14 37.11 -4.26
N LEU A 13 -14.08 37.25 -3.33
CA LEU A 13 -13.90 36.86 -1.94
C LEU A 13 -13.67 35.34 -1.81
N VAL A 14 -14.48 34.53 -2.49
CA VAL A 14 -14.33 33.06 -2.47
C VAL A 14 -13.00 32.64 -3.10
N VAL A 15 -12.56 33.28 -4.19
CA VAL A 15 -11.23 33.05 -4.79
C VAL A 15 -10.13 33.35 -3.79
N LEU A 16 -10.16 34.51 -3.12
CA LEU A 16 -9.17 34.91 -2.12
C LEU A 16 -9.09 33.91 -0.95
N VAL A 17 -10.25 33.50 -0.43
CA VAL A 17 -10.32 32.49 0.65
C VAL A 17 -9.75 31.15 0.17
N SER A 18 -10.08 30.71 -1.05
CA SER A 18 -9.58 29.47 -1.64
C SER A 18 -8.05 29.50 -1.79
N MET A 19 -7.51 30.61 -2.27
CA MET A 19 -6.06 30.80 -2.41
C MET A 19 -5.34 30.84 -1.06
N LEU A 20 -5.95 31.49 -0.05
CA LEU A 20 -5.40 31.49 1.31
C LEU A 20 -5.34 30.08 1.90
N ILE A 21 -6.44 29.31 1.77
CA ILE A 21 -6.48 27.90 2.20
C ILE A 21 -5.42 27.09 1.48
N TYR A 22 -5.26 27.25 0.15
CA TYR A 22 -4.24 26.57 -0.64
C TYR A 22 -2.83 26.88 -0.14
N ILE A 23 -2.49 28.15 0.08
CA ILE A 23 -1.19 28.58 0.57
C ILE A 23 -0.89 28.01 1.97
N LEU A 24 -1.84 28.13 2.90
CA LEU A 24 -1.67 27.65 4.27
C LEU A 24 -1.48 26.15 4.32
N THR A 25 -2.28 25.38 3.57
CA THR A 25 -2.16 23.91 3.52
C THR A 25 -0.87 23.46 2.87
N THR A 26 -0.44 24.10 1.77
CA THR A 26 0.81 23.78 1.07
C THR A 26 2.04 24.07 1.94
N ARG A 27 2.01 25.15 2.73
CA ARG A 27 3.06 25.43 3.72
C ARG A 27 3.14 24.39 4.83
N ALA A 28 2.00 23.89 5.28
CA ALA A 28 1.94 22.88 6.34
C ALA A 28 2.48 21.51 5.91
N GLU A 29 2.33 21.16 4.63
CA GLU A 29 2.72 19.84 4.10
C GLU A 29 4.22 19.64 3.90
N ARG A 30 5.04 20.69 3.88
CA ARG A 30 6.50 20.66 3.59
C ARG A 30 6.92 19.90 2.31
N THR A 31 6.01 19.27 1.61
CA THR A 31 6.27 18.53 0.37
C THR A 31 6.11 19.44 -0.84
N ARG A 32 7.12 19.45 -1.73
CA ARG A 32 7.02 20.21 -2.98
C ARG A 32 6.10 19.46 -3.94
N ARG A 33 5.05 20.14 -4.39
CA ARG A 33 4.17 19.64 -5.45
C ARG A 33 4.82 19.86 -6.80
N PRO A 34 4.62 18.96 -7.77
CA PRO A 34 4.98 19.24 -9.15
C PRO A 34 4.33 20.55 -9.62
N PRO A 35 5.05 21.43 -10.32
CA PRO A 35 4.53 22.74 -10.75
C PRO A 35 3.23 22.64 -11.54
N SER A 36 3.06 21.60 -12.37
CA SER A 36 1.84 21.36 -13.14
C SER A 36 0.61 21.16 -12.27
N ILE A 37 0.73 20.40 -11.20
CA ILE A 37 -0.37 20.16 -10.24
C ILE A 37 -0.67 21.45 -9.46
N ALA A 38 0.35 22.19 -9.04
CA ALA A 38 0.17 23.46 -8.35
C ALA A 38 -0.57 24.47 -9.23
N ILE A 39 -0.16 24.61 -10.48
CA ILE A 39 -0.80 25.51 -11.46
C ILE A 39 -2.25 25.09 -11.72
N ALA A 40 -2.53 23.79 -11.89
CA ALA A 40 -3.88 23.29 -12.11
C ALA A 40 -4.83 23.66 -10.96
N TRP A 41 -4.40 23.48 -9.70
CA TRP A 41 -5.19 23.89 -8.54
C TRP A 41 -5.43 25.40 -8.49
N VAL A 42 -4.38 26.20 -8.73
CA VAL A 42 -4.47 27.66 -8.70
C VAL A 42 -5.43 28.17 -9.79
N LEU A 43 -5.25 27.73 -11.03
CA LEU A 43 -6.12 28.12 -12.14
C LEU A 43 -7.57 27.66 -11.92
N GLY A 44 -7.75 26.44 -11.43
CA GLY A 44 -9.08 25.91 -11.10
C GLY A 44 -9.78 26.72 -10.00
N MET A 45 -9.06 27.13 -8.94
CA MET A 45 -9.60 27.96 -7.86
C MET A 45 -9.95 29.37 -8.32
N ILE A 46 -9.25 29.91 -9.32
CA ILE A 46 -9.58 31.21 -9.91
C ILE A 46 -10.83 31.08 -10.80
N ALA A 47 -10.89 30.04 -11.64
CA ALA A 47 -11.97 29.90 -12.62
C ALA A 47 -13.29 29.37 -12.01
N LEU A 48 -13.21 28.35 -11.14
CA LEU A 48 -14.35 27.62 -10.59
C LEU A 48 -14.20 27.36 -9.08
N PRO A 49 -14.04 28.39 -8.23
CA PRO A 49 -13.72 28.23 -6.81
C PRO A 49 -14.75 27.38 -6.04
N TYR A 50 -16.02 27.47 -6.38
CA TYR A 50 -17.12 26.76 -5.71
C TYR A 50 -17.06 25.23 -5.88
N LEU A 51 -16.44 24.75 -6.95
CA LEU A 51 -16.24 23.33 -7.26
C LEU A 51 -14.84 22.88 -6.84
N VAL A 52 -13.83 23.70 -7.15
CA VAL A 52 -12.43 23.32 -6.98
C VAL A 52 -11.98 23.40 -5.54
N LEU A 53 -12.51 24.32 -4.73
CA LEU A 53 -12.18 24.36 -3.30
C LEU A 53 -12.66 23.10 -2.54
N PRO A 54 -13.94 22.67 -2.66
CA PRO A 54 -14.36 21.39 -2.08
C PRO A 54 -13.54 20.19 -2.59
N ALA A 55 -13.29 20.14 -3.90
CA ALA A 55 -12.45 19.09 -4.49
C ALA A 55 -11.02 19.11 -3.89
N TYR A 56 -10.42 20.28 -3.71
CA TYR A 56 -9.12 20.43 -3.09
C TYR A 56 -9.10 19.99 -1.63
N LEU A 57 -10.14 20.32 -0.85
CA LEU A 57 -10.24 19.89 0.54
C LEU A 57 -10.37 18.36 0.67
N LEU A 58 -10.99 17.71 -0.33
CA LEU A 58 -11.15 16.24 -0.36
C LEU A 58 -9.90 15.54 -0.90
N PHE A 59 -9.28 16.06 -1.94
CA PHE A 59 -8.25 15.36 -2.74
C PHE A 59 -6.90 16.06 -2.73
N GLY A 60 -6.82 17.31 -2.29
CA GLY A 60 -5.61 18.11 -2.41
C GLY A 60 -4.48 17.74 -1.46
N ARG A 61 -4.77 17.10 -0.34
CA ARG A 61 -3.76 16.74 0.67
C ARG A 61 -3.26 15.32 0.48
N ARG A 62 -1.93 15.17 0.52
CA ARG A 62 -1.25 13.89 0.30
C ARG A 62 -0.53 13.37 1.55
N LYS A 63 0.03 14.24 2.36
CA LYS A 63 0.75 13.90 3.60
C LYS A 63 0.07 14.50 4.82
N LEU A 64 0.09 13.77 5.92
CA LEU A 64 -0.34 14.28 7.21
C LEU A 64 0.83 15.00 7.89
N PRO A 65 0.59 16.14 8.58
CA PRO A 65 1.62 16.81 9.33
C PRO A 65 2.08 15.91 10.49
N ARG A 66 3.29 15.37 10.40
CA ARG A 66 3.92 14.60 11.47
C ARG A 66 4.98 15.48 12.15
N LYS A 67 5.03 15.44 13.48
CA LYS A 67 6.19 15.96 14.19
C LYS A 67 7.37 15.04 13.81
N SER A 68 8.25 15.51 12.95
CA SER A 68 9.49 14.82 12.65
C SER A 68 10.28 14.68 13.94
N LEU A 69 10.35 13.49 14.46
CA LEU A 69 11.43 13.12 15.36
C LEU A 69 12.65 12.93 14.46
N LEU A 70 13.37 14.04 14.20
CA LEU A 70 14.68 13.97 13.59
C LEU A 70 15.58 13.16 14.52
N ARG A 71 15.60 11.84 14.31
CA ARG A 71 16.71 11.04 14.76
C ARG A 71 17.83 11.31 13.77
N THR A 72 18.81 12.10 14.17
CA THR A 72 20.16 12.02 13.62
C THR A 72 20.72 10.66 14.03
N SER A 73 20.28 9.58 13.34
CA SER A 73 21.02 8.34 13.37
C SER A 73 22.34 8.62 12.66
N THR A 74 23.44 8.36 13.33
CA THR A 74 24.73 8.19 12.65
C THR A 74 24.55 7.02 11.70
N LEU A 75 24.35 7.32 10.41
CA LEU A 75 24.20 6.30 9.37
C LEU A 75 25.51 5.51 9.33
N SER A 76 25.42 4.22 9.61
CA SER A 76 26.51 3.28 9.40
C SER A 76 26.40 2.77 7.96
N PHE A 77 27.19 3.29 7.06
CA PHE A 77 27.25 2.86 5.65
C PHE A 77 27.99 1.53 5.47
N ALA A 78 27.80 0.58 6.37
CA ALA A 78 28.48 -0.74 6.31
C ALA A 78 27.57 -1.87 5.82
N GLY A 79 26.31 -1.56 5.46
CA GLY A 79 25.27 -2.53 5.14
C GLY A 79 24.91 -2.59 3.66
N HIS A 80 23.83 -3.30 3.39
CA HIS A 80 23.20 -3.34 2.09
C HIS A 80 22.51 -2.01 1.79
N TRP A 81 22.72 -1.43 0.60
CA TRP A 81 22.24 -0.08 0.23
C TRP A 81 20.74 0.16 0.52
N ALA A 82 19.89 -0.87 0.35
CA ALA A 82 18.45 -0.75 0.61
C ALA A 82 18.15 -0.69 2.12
N GLN A 83 18.93 -1.38 2.96
CA GLN A 83 18.83 -1.28 4.42
C GLN A 83 19.20 0.14 4.86
N ASP A 84 20.34 0.66 4.37
CA ASP A 84 20.78 2.03 4.66
C ASP A 84 19.74 3.07 4.24
N LEU A 85 19.13 2.90 3.06
CA LEU A 85 18.08 3.78 2.57
C LEU A 85 16.84 3.75 3.49
N ILE A 86 16.36 2.55 3.86
CA ILE A 86 15.17 2.39 4.70
C ILE A 86 15.42 2.92 6.12
N GLU A 87 16.60 2.67 6.68
CA GLU A 87 17.00 3.22 7.98
C GLU A 87 17.11 4.75 7.96
N SER A 88 17.50 5.35 6.82
CA SER A 88 17.54 6.80 6.66
C SER A 88 16.16 7.45 6.79
N PHE A 89 15.07 6.72 6.54
CA PHE A 89 13.70 7.16 6.80
C PHE A 89 13.31 7.10 8.27
N GLY A 90 14.21 6.64 9.16
CA GLY A 90 13.95 6.47 10.59
C GLY A 90 13.16 5.20 10.91
N LEU A 91 13.15 4.23 9.99
CA LEU A 91 12.52 2.92 10.19
C LEU A 91 13.48 1.95 10.89
N PRO A 92 12.95 0.89 11.56
CA PRO A 92 13.78 -0.11 12.21
C PRO A 92 14.74 -0.80 11.23
N PRO A 93 15.93 -1.26 11.69
CA PRO A 93 16.85 -2.01 10.86
C PRO A 93 16.25 -3.36 10.43
N SER A 94 16.88 -3.99 9.44
CA SER A 94 16.61 -5.37 9.08
C SER A 94 16.91 -6.31 10.26
N ALA A 95 16.22 -7.44 10.30
CA ALA A 95 16.39 -8.43 11.34
C ALA A 95 16.19 -9.85 10.80
N PRO A 96 16.78 -10.85 11.46
CA PRO A 96 16.46 -12.25 11.19
C PRO A 96 14.95 -12.51 11.31
N ALA A 97 14.36 -13.05 10.26
CA ALA A 97 12.92 -13.28 10.15
C ALA A 97 12.64 -14.62 9.47
N PRO A 98 12.55 -15.71 10.21
CA PRO A 98 12.13 -16.99 9.65
C PRO A 98 10.79 -16.81 8.93
N THR A 99 10.79 -17.01 7.61
CA THR A 99 9.70 -16.70 6.71
C THR A 99 9.18 -17.95 6.00
N ARG A 100 7.86 -18.05 5.85
CA ARG A 100 7.19 -19.00 4.96
C ARG A 100 6.40 -18.23 3.92
N MET A 101 6.65 -18.52 2.65
CA MET A 101 5.91 -17.96 1.52
C MET A 101 4.76 -18.88 1.13
N HIS A 102 3.60 -18.32 0.76
CA HIS A 102 2.39 -19.06 0.41
C HIS A 102 1.92 -18.67 -1.00
N GLU A 103 1.97 -19.62 -1.91
CA GLU A 103 1.62 -19.39 -3.32
C GLU A 103 0.13 -19.50 -3.62
N ASP A 104 -0.62 -20.22 -2.78
CA ASP A 104 -2.05 -20.46 -2.98
C ASP A 104 -2.92 -20.02 -1.81
N GLY A 105 -4.24 -20.07 -2.02
CA GLY A 105 -5.22 -19.65 -1.02
C GLY A 105 -5.32 -20.61 0.18
N GLU A 106 -5.08 -21.91 -0.01
CA GLU A 106 -5.21 -22.93 1.04
C GLU A 106 -4.05 -22.81 2.05
N GLN A 107 -2.81 -22.79 1.56
CA GLN A 107 -1.62 -22.58 2.40
C GLN A 107 -1.70 -21.26 3.16
N SER A 108 -2.12 -20.20 2.45
CA SER A 108 -2.28 -18.87 3.03
C SER A 108 -3.36 -18.83 4.12
N ALA A 109 -4.51 -19.51 3.91
CA ALA A 109 -5.58 -19.61 4.89
C ALA A 109 -5.13 -20.41 6.13
N ALA A 110 -4.43 -21.51 5.93
CA ALA A 110 -3.88 -22.31 7.03
C ALA A 110 -2.92 -21.47 7.89
N ALA A 111 -2.02 -20.71 7.28
CA ALA A 111 -1.08 -19.83 7.98
C ALA A 111 -1.77 -18.66 8.69
N LEU A 112 -2.84 -18.08 8.10
CA LEU A 112 -3.68 -17.06 8.73
C LEU A 112 -4.33 -17.60 10.00
N PHE A 113 -5.01 -18.75 9.89
CA PHE A 113 -5.69 -19.36 11.06
C PHE A 113 -4.68 -19.83 12.11
N GLU A 114 -3.53 -20.37 11.70
CA GLU A 114 -2.44 -20.67 12.65
C GLU A 114 -1.96 -19.40 13.38
N THR A 115 -1.92 -18.25 12.71
CA THR A 115 -1.55 -16.97 13.33
C THR A 115 -2.64 -16.49 14.29
N ILE A 116 -3.91 -16.54 13.88
CA ILE A 116 -5.04 -16.14 14.73
C ILE A 116 -5.15 -17.05 15.96
N ASP A 117 -5.17 -18.36 15.76
CA ASP A 117 -5.39 -19.33 16.83
C ASP A 117 -4.19 -19.45 17.78
N GLY A 118 -3.00 -19.13 17.28
CA GLY A 118 -1.77 -19.11 18.06
C GLY A 118 -1.57 -17.86 18.94
N ALA A 119 -2.43 -16.83 18.81
CA ALA A 119 -2.32 -15.64 19.64
C ALA A 119 -2.65 -15.96 21.12
N MET A 120 -1.79 -15.56 22.03
CA MET A 120 -1.91 -15.84 23.46
C MET A 120 -2.39 -14.65 24.29
N SER A 121 -1.95 -13.44 23.95
CA SER A 121 -2.27 -12.21 24.68
C SER A 121 -2.98 -11.18 23.80
N ARG A 122 -2.52 -11.02 22.55
CA ARG A 122 -3.05 -10.00 21.64
C ARG A 122 -3.06 -10.48 20.20
N LEU A 123 -4.14 -10.14 19.49
CA LEU A 123 -4.28 -10.33 18.05
C LEU A 123 -4.72 -9.02 17.39
N ASP A 124 -3.90 -8.51 16.48
CA ASP A 124 -4.15 -7.30 15.71
C ASP A 124 -4.39 -7.67 14.24
N VAL A 125 -5.58 -7.41 13.72
CA VAL A 125 -5.93 -7.71 12.34
C VAL A 125 -6.28 -6.41 11.61
N CYS A 126 -5.59 -6.13 10.50
CA CYS A 126 -5.89 -5.03 9.59
C CYS A 126 -6.18 -5.59 8.21
N THR A 127 -7.30 -5.20 7.60
CA THR A 127 -7.63 -5.57 6.22
C THR A 127 -8.46 -4.47 5.57
N TYR A 128 -8.34 -4.33 4.24
CA TYR A 128 -9.17 -3.40 3.49
C TYR A 128 -10.60 -3.94 3.32
N ILE A 129 -10.75 -5.22 3.01
CA ILE A 129 -12.04 -5.89 2.86
C ILE A 129 -12.12 -7.08 3.81
N LEU A 130 -13.25 -7.19 4.52
CA LEU A 130 -13.71 -8.39 5.20
C LEU A 130 -15.04 -8.81 4.56
N GLY A 131 -15.07 -10.00 3.94
CA GLY A 131 -16.24 -10.48 3.21
C GLY A 131 -17.34 -11.02 4.13
N ASP A 132 -18.60 -10.76 3.79
CA ASP A 132 -19.75 -11.51 4.36
C ASP A 132 -19.98 -12.78 3.53
N ASP A 133 -18.99 -13.63 3.48
CA ASP A 133 -18.94 -14.89 2.74
C ASP A 133 -18.44 -16.04 3.65
N PRO A 134 -18.40 -17.29 3.19
CA PRO A 134 -17.97 -18.41 4.02
C PRO A 134 -16.56 -18.25 4.61
N PHE A 135 -15.62 -17.66 3.86
CA PHE A 135 -14.25 -17.44 4.33
C PHE A 135 -14.18 -16.32 5.37
N GLY A 136 -14.77 -15.16 5.07
CA GLY A 136 -14.79 -14.03 6.00
C GLY A 136 -15.53 -14.36 7.31
N ARG A 137 -16.66 -15.05 7.23
CA ARG A 137 -17.38 -15.54 8.42
C ARG A 137 -16.55 -16.51 9.25
N LYS A 138 -15.80 -17.41 8.61
CA LYS A 138 -14.86 -18.30 9.30
C LYS A 138 -13.76 -17.49 10.02
N ALA A 139 -13.16 -16.50 9.34
CA ALA A 139 -12.13 -15.63 9.96
C ALA A 139 -12.72 -14.84 11.16
N MET A 140 -13.93 -14.30 11.02
CA MET A 140 -14.64 -13.64 12.14
C MET A 140 -14.85 -14.60 13.32
N GLN A 141 -15.24 -15.85 13.07
CA GLN A 141 -15.44 -16.84 14.13
C GLN A 141 -14.15 -17.14 14.88
N HIS A 142 -13.03 -17.36 14.18
CA HIS A 142 -11.72 -17.57 14.83
C HIS A 142 -11.33 -16.37 15.72
N MET A 143 -11.54 -15.13 15.24
CA MET A 143 -11.30 -13.92 16.05
C MET A 143 -12.18 -13.87 17.31
N ILE A 144 -13.47 -14.20 17.18
CA ILE A 144 -14.41 -14.26 18.30
C ILE A 144 -13.99 -15.34 19.31
N ASP A 145 -13.60 -16.51 18.84
CA ASP A 145 -13.17 -17.61 19.71
C ASP A 145 -11.90 -17.22 20.50
N ARG A 146 -10.95 -16.52 19.88
CA ARG A 146 -9.77 -16.00 20.58
C ARG A 146 -10.15 -14.94 21.62
N ALA A 147 -11.04 -14.02 21.29
CA ALA A 147 -11.50 -13.00 22.23
C ALA A 147 -12.20 -13.63 23.46
N ARG A 148 -13.07 -14.64 23.24
CA ARG A 148 -13.72 -15.40 24.31
C ARG A 148 -12.74 -16.17 25.18
N ASN A 149 -11.59 -16.56 24.64
CA ASN A 149 -10.51 -17.22 25.39
C ASN A 149 -9.56 -16.21 26.06
N GLY A 150 -9.94 -14.93 26.18
CA GLY A 150 -9.21 -13.92 26.92
C GLY A 150 -8.11 -13.19 26.14
N VAL A 151 -7.97 -13.43 24.84
CA VAL A 151 -7.04 -12.69 23.99
C VAL A 151 -7.62 -11.31 23.66
N GLU A 152 -6.83 -10.25 23.77
CA GLU A 152 -7.22 -8.93 23.26
C GLU A 152 -7.22 -8.94 21.72
N VAL A 153 -8.41 -8.98 21.10
CA VAL A 153 -8.53 -9.01 19.64
C VAL A 153 -9.01 -7.67 19.12
N ARG A 154 -8.23 -7.09 18.21
CA ARG A 154 -8.53 -5.81 17.55
C ARG A 154 -8.63 -5.99 16.04
N LEU A 155 -9.72 -5.51 15.44
CA LEU A 155 -9.95 -5.54 14.00
C LEU A 155 -10.07 -4.12 13.46
N LEU A 156 -9.16 -3.75 12.55
CA LEU A 156 -9.15 -2.48 11.84
C LEU A 156 -9.58 -2.69 10.39
N LEU A 157 -10.65 -2.03 9.98
CA LEU A 157 -11.18 -2.05 8.61
C LEU A 157 -11.10 -0.66 7.98
N ASP A 158 -10.84 -0.59 6.67
CA ASP A 158 -10.97 0.69 5.95
C ASP A 158 -12.46 1.06 5.76
N GLY A 159 -12.77 2.36 5.80
CA GLY A 159 -14.14 2.85 5.71
C GLY A 159 -14.82 2.58 4.36
N VAL A 160 -14.07 2.41 3.26
CA VAL A 160 -14.63 2.03 1.95
C VAL A 160 -14.85 0.51 1.90
N GLY A 161 -13.86 -0.27 2.32
CA GLY A 161 -13.97 -1.73 2.35
C GLY A 161 -15.03 -2.24 3.33
N ALA A 162 -15.27 -1.50 4.42
CA ALA A 162 -16.27 -1.82 5.42
C ALA A 162 -17.73 -1.63 4.96
N ILE A 163 -17.99 -0.88 3.87
CA ILE A 163 -19.37 -0.63 3.37
C ILE A 163 -20.09 -1.92 3.01
N GLN A 164 -19.35 -2.90 2.52
CA GLN A 164 -19.93 -4.17 2.08
C GLN A 164 -20.19 -5.14 3.23
N LEU A 165 -19.70 -4.86 4.43
CA LEU A 165 -19.89 -5.72 5.59
C LEU A 165 -21.18 -5.30 6.34
N PRO A 166 -22.17 -6.19 6.48
CA PRO A 166 -23.41 -5.89 7.19
C PRO A 166 -23.17 -5.51 8.66
N ASP A 167 -24.00 -4.60 9.19
CA ASP A 167 -23.96 -4.19 10.62
C ASP A 167 -24.10 -5.39 11.59
N ALA A 168 -24.80 -6.43 11.18
CA ALA A 168 -24.92 -7.66 11.94
C ALA A 168 -23.57 -8.33 12.21
N CYS A 169 -22.62 -8.27 11.26
CA CYS A 169 -21.27 -8.80 11.43
C CYS A 169 -20.49 -7.99 12.46
N PHE A 170 -20.58 -6.67 12.43
CA PHE A 170 -19.97 -5.82 13.47
C PHE A 170 -20.55 -6.06 14.85
N THR A 171 -21.88 -6.24 14.91
CA THR A 171 -22.58 -6.56 16.15
C THR A 171 -22.11 -7.91 16.72
N ALA A 172 -22.00 -8.94 15.88
CA ALA A 172 -21.51 -10.26 16.27
C ALA A 172 -20.06 -10.22 16.77
N LEU A 173 -19.17 -9.53 16.06
CA LEU A 173 -17.76 -9.35 16.46
C LEU A 173 -17.66 -8.69 17.84
N ARG A 174 -18.37 -7.57 18.06
CA ARG A 174 -18.35 -6.84 19.33
C ARG A 174 -18.97 -7.65 20.47
N ALA A 175 -20.08 -8.34 20.22
CA ALA A 175 -20.69 -9.23 21.20
C ALA A 175 -19.77 -10.41 21.55
N GLY A 176 -18.93 -10.83 20.60
CA GLY A 176 -17.90 -11.85 20.82
C GLY A 176 -16.65 -11.34 21.53
N GLY A 177 -16.56 -10.04 21.86
CA GLY A 177 -15.41 -9.45 22.56
C GLY A 177 -14.35 -8.85 21.64
N VAL A 178 -14.54 -8.85 20.32
CA VAL A 178 -13.60 -8.26 19.36
C VAL A 178 -13.78 -6.74 19.35
N GLN A 179 -12.69 -6.01 19.57
CA GLN A 179 -12.65 -4.55 19.41
C GLN A 179 -12.58 -4.22 17.92
N THR A 180 -13.46 -3.34 17.43
CA THR A 180 -13.50 -2.97 16.02
C THR A 180 -13.33 -1.47 15.84
N ALA A 181 -12.49 -1.05 14.90
CA ALA A 181 -12.35 0.34 14.47
C ALA A 181 -12.44 0.45 12.94
N ILE A 182 -12.96 1.58 12.46
CA ILE A 182 -13.07 1.88 11.04
C ILE A 182 -12.17 3.06 10.71
N PHE A 183 -11.19 2.82 9.84
CA PHE A 183 -10.28 3.84 9.38
C PHE A 183 -10.94 4.76 8.37
N SER A 184 -10.94 6.07 8.63
CA SER A 184 -11.50 7.10 7.74
C SER A 184 -12.89 6.76 7.18
N PRO A 185 -13.92 6.61 8.05
CA PRO A 185 -15.29 6.31 7.62
C PRO A 185 -15.84 7.43 6.74
N LEU A 186 -16.58 7.06 5.67
CA LEU A 186 -17.03 8.02 4.63
C LEU A 186 -17.98 9.10 5.15
N PHE A 187 -18.85 8.74 6.10
CA PHE A 187 -19.94 9.61 6.59
C PHE A 187 -19.70 10.19 7.98
N ALA A 188 -18.54 9.98 8.57
CA ALA A 188 -18.24 10.55 9.89
C ALA A 188 -18.03 12.07 9.82
N ARG A 189 -18.52 12.78 10.85
CA ARG A 189 -18.38 14.26 10.96
C ARG A 189 -16.94 14.68 11.25
N HIS A 190 -16.16 13.82 11.91
CA HIS A 190 -14.76 14.07 12.28
C HIS A 190 -13.88 12.90 11.83
N THR A 191 -13.07 13.14 10.79
CA THR A 191 -12.00 12.23 10.36
C THR A 191 -10.66 12.91 10.61
N GLN A 192 -9.65 12.15 11.06
CA GLN A 192 -8.29 12.66 11.17
C GLN A 192 -7.61 12.63 9.80
N GLY A 193 -7.95 13.60 8.95
CA GLY A 193 -7.32 13.76 7.63
C GLY A 193 -8.29 13.71 6.44
N PRO A 194 -7.77 13.82 5.21
CA PRO A 194 -8.56 13.76 3.98
C PRO A 194 -9.23 12.39 3.78
N ARG A 195 -10.48 12.41 3.36
CA ARG A 195 -11.31 11.20 3.19
C ARG A 195 -10.88 10.30 2.02
N ASN A 196 -10.03 10.77 1.12
CA ASN A 196 -9.49 9.98 0.01
C ASN A 196 -8.30 9.10 0.40
N LEU A 197 -7.73 9.30 1.58
CA LEU A 197 -6.64 8.46 2.09
C LEU A 197 -7.21 7.19 2.69
N ARG A 198 -6.82 6.04 2.16
CA ARG A 198 -7.37 4.72 2.52
C ARG A 198 -6.32 3.84 3.19
N ASN A 199 -6.73 3.06 4.18
CA ASN A 199 -5.87 2.04 4.76
C ASN A 199 -6.00 0.75 3.96
N HIS A 200 -4.95 0.45 3.19
CA HIS A 200 -4.91 -0.72 2.32
C HIS A 200 -3.95 -1.80 2.85
N ARG A 201 -3.44 -1.65 4.08
CA ARG A 201 -2.61 -2.65 4.74
C ARG A 201 -3.40 -3.92 4.99
N LYS A 202 -2.73 -5.06 4.83
CA LYS A 202 -3.32 -6.39 5.05
C LYS A 202 -2.35 -7.19 5.89
N MET A 203 -2.69 -7.35 7.17
CA MET A 203 -1.85 -8.04 8.13
C MET A 203 -2.64 -8.59 9.31
N ALA A 204 -2.18 -9.71 9.86
CA ALA A 204 -2.56 -10.23 11.15
C ALA A 204 -1.30 -10.40 11.99
N VAL A 205 -1.27 -9.80 13.17
CA VAL A 205 -0.12 -9.83 14.07
C VAL A 205 -0.54 -10.47 15.38
N ALA A 206 0.10 -11.57 15.73
CA ALA A 206 -0.12 -12.27 17.00
C ALA A 206 1.03 -11.93 17.98
N ASP A 207 0.67 -11.40 19.15
CA ASP A 207 1.56 -11.11 20.29
C ASP A 207 2.77 -10.21 19.94
N GLY A 208 2.70 -9.48 18.81
CA GLY A 208 3.85 -8.73 18.27
C GLY A 208 5.02 -9.61 17.83
N ALA A 209 4.86 -10.92 17.78
CA ALA A 209 5.91 -11.89 17.54
C ALA A 209 5.75 -12.67 16.23
N ARG A 210 4.54 -12.76 15.71
CA ARG A 210 4.24 -13.40 14.42
C ARG A 210 3.39 -12.49 13.56
N LEU A 211 3.80 -12.34 12.31
CA LEU A 211 3.11 -11.56 11.27
C LEU A 211 2.67 -12.50 10.14
N TRP A 212 1.39 -12.45 9.76
CA TRP A 212 0.88 -12.88 8.48
C TRP A 212 0.55 -11.64 7.65
N ALA A 213 1.04 -11.52 6.41
CA ALA A 213 0.80 -10.36 5.56
C ALA A 213 0.90 -10.71 4.07
N GLY A 214 0.49 -9.76 3.21
CA GLY A 214 0.57 -9.90 1.75
C GLY A 214 -0.51 -9.14 1.01
N GLY A 215 -0.90 -9.66 -0.16
CA GLY A 215 -1.90 -9.04 -1.03
C GLY A 215 -3.36 -9.34 -0.67
N ARG A 216 -3.63 -10.47 0.00
CA ARG A 216 -4.99 -11.00 0.23
C ARG A 216 -5.80 -10.17 1.23
N ASN A 217 -7.03 -9.81 0.85
CA ASN A 217 -8.05 -9.40 1.81
C ASN A 217 -8.75 -10.64 2.43
N LEU A 218 -9.55 -10.45 3.46
CA LEU A 218 -10.25 -11.53 4.14
C LEU A 218 -11.63 -11.80 3.50
N ALA A 219 -11.62 -12.29 2.25
CA ALA A 219 -12.83 -12.62 1.49
C ALA A 219 -12.58 -13.82 0.56
N ALA A 220 -13.65 -14.53 0.21
CA ALA A 220 -13.58 -15.83 -0.48
C ALA A 220 -12.84 -15.78 -1.82
N GLU A 221 -12.98 -14.69 -2.59
CA GLU A 221 -12.32 -14.55 -3.89
C GLU A 221 -10.78 -14.64 -3.82
N TYR A 222 -10.19 -14.38 -2.65
CA TYR A 222 -8.73 -14.46 -2.45
C TYR A 222 -8.25 -15.85 -2.01
N PHE A 223 -9.15 -16.75 -1.54
CA PHE A 223 -8.76 -18.02 -0.92
C PHE A 223 -9.43 -19.24 -1.55
N THR A 224 -10.76 -19.21 -1.70
CA THR A 224 -11.56 -20.35 -2.12
C THR A 224 -12.27 -20.14 -3.44
N GLY A 225 -12.24 -18.91 -3.96
CA GLY A 225 -13.05 -18.49 -5.10
C GLY A 225 -14.47 -18.11 -4.71
N SER A 226 -15.19 -17.51 -5.64
CA SER A 226 -16.57 -17.07 -5.42
C SER A 226 -17.41 -17.20 -6.70
N LYS A 227 -18.72 -17.45 -6.54
CA LYS A 227 -19.69 -17.51 -7.67
C LYS A 227 -19.26 -18.42 -8.83
N GLY A 228 -18.66 -19.57 -8.52
CA GLY A 228 -18.15 -20.50 -9.53
C GLY A 228 -16.86 -20.10 -10.24
N MET A 229 -16.24 -19.00 -9.81
CA MET A 229 -14.94 -18.54 -10.27
C MET A 229 -13.84 -19.10 -9.37
N PRO A 230 -12.68 -19.51 -9.92
CA PRO A 230 -11.53 -19.92 -9.12
C PRO A 230 -11.01 -18.75 -8.28
N PRO A 231 -10.27 -19.05 -7.18
CA PRO A 231 -9.65 -17.99 -6.39
C PRO A 231 -8.65 -17.20 -7.21
N TRP A 232 -8.54 -15.92 -6.89
CA TRP A 232 -7.51 -15.06 -7.48
C TRP A 232 -6.13 -15.54 -7.05
N ARG A 233 -5.18 -15.54 -7.96
CA ARG A 233 -3.80 -15.79 -7.60
C ARG A 233 -3.27 -14.58 -6.82
N ASP A 234 -2.70 -14.86 -5.65
CA ASP A 234 -2.15 -13.80 -4.80
C ASP A 234 -1.01 -14.38 -3.94
N LEU A 235 -0.18 -13.50 -3.40
CA LEU A 235 0.94 -13.83 -2.53
C LEU A 235 0.65 -13.42 -1.09
N THR A 236 1.02 -14.27 -0.16
CA THR A 236 1.14 -13.97 1.26
C THR A 236 2.35 -14.65 1.84
N PHE A 237 2.75 -14.21 2.99
CA PHE A 237 3.81 -14.82 3.79
C PHE A 237 3.46 -14.71 5.28
N ASP A 238 4.04 -15.59 6.08
CA ASP A 238 4.13 -15.39 7.52
C ASP A 238 5.59 -15.42 7.97
N LEU A 239 5.89 -14.64 8.98
CA LEU A 239 7.23 -14.52 9.54
C LEU A 239 7.17 -14.26 11.06
N LYS A 240 8.32 -14.45 11.71
CA LYS A 240 8.46 -14.28 13.17
C LYS A 240 9.61 -13.31 13.49
N GLY A 241 9.59 -12.75 14.70
CA GLY A 241 10.68 -11.95 15.24
C GLY A 241 10.45 -10.45 15.17
N ALA A 242 11.53 -9.67 15.18
CA ALA A 242 11.49 -8.21 15.30
C ALA A 242 10.72 -7.51 14.16
N VAL A 243 10.67 -8.12 12.96
CA VAL A 243 9.88 -7.62 11.83
C VAL A 243 8.38 -7.65 12.15
N ALA A 244 7.90 -8.67 12.87
CA ALA A 244 6.51 -8.73 13.35
C ALA A 244 6.23 -7.66 14.41
N ALA A 245 7.19 -7.36 15.30
CA ALA A 245 7.07 -6.28 16.28
C ALA A 245 6.97 -4.90 15.60
N ALA A 246 7.72 -4.67 14.51
CA ALA A 246 7.60 -3.45 13.72
C ALA A 246 6.22 -3.31 13.06
N ALA A 247 5.65 -4.41 12.58
CA ALA A 247 4.28 -4.43 12.05
C ALA A 247 3.23 -4.15 13.13
N ALA A 248 3.40 -4.70 14.34
CA ALA A 248 2.54 -4.41 15.50
C ALA A 248 2.59 -2.92 15.88
N ALA A 249 3.78 -2.31 15.87
CA ALA A 249 3.95 -0.89 16.13
C ALA A 249 3.24 -0.02 15.07
N GLN A 250 3.29 -0.44 13.80
CA GLN A 250 2.54 0.25 12.73
C GLN A 250 1.04 0.09 12.90
N PHE A 251 0.55 -1.10 13.24
CA PHE A 251 -0.86 -1.32 13.53
C PHE A 251 -1.35 -0.41 14.65
N GLU A 252 -0.57 -0.25 15.73
CA GLU A 252 -0.92 0.64 16.84
C GLU A 252 -1.10 2.09 16.38
N CYS A 253 -0.22 2.59 15.52
CA CYS A 253 -0.36 3.92 14.92
C CYS A 253 -1.67 4.05 14.13
N ASP A 254 -2.01 3.05 13.31
CA ASP A 254 -3.22 3.03 12.50
C ASP A 254 -4.48 2.91 13.37
N TRP A 255 -4.42 2.10 14.43
CA TRP A 255 -5.50 1.91 15.39
C TRP A 255 -5.86 3.21 16.10
N VAL A 256 -4.86 3.93 16.60
CA VAL A 256 -5.04 5.24 17.22
C VAL A 256 -5.56 6.27 16.23
N ALA A 257 -5.05 6.27 14.99
CA ALA A 257 -5.53 7.16 13.92
C ALA A 257 -7.00 6.89 13.56
N ALA A 258 -7.47 5.66 13.73
CA ALA A 258 -8.89 5.29 13.55
C ALA A 258 -9.77 5.61 14.78
N GLY A 259 -9.21 6.23 15.81
CA GLY A 259 -9.93 6.58 17.04
C GLY A 259 -9.98 5.45 18.08
N GLY A 260 -9.21 4.39 17.88
CA GLY A 260 -9.02 3.34 18.88
C GLY A 260 -8.22 3.82 20.09
N LYS A 261 -8.45 3.21 21.24
CA LYS A 261 -7.67 3.53 22.44
C LYS A 261 -6.28 2.92 22.32
N ALA A 262 -5.24 3.73 22.61
CA ALA A 262 -3.87 3.21 22.66
C ALA A 262 -3.75 2.11 23.72
N ALA A 263 -3.00 1.06 23.41
CA ALA A 263 -2.64 0.07 24.39
C ALA A 263 -1.79 0.70 25.50
N CYS A 264 -1.96 0.26 26.76
CA CYS A 264 -1.23 0.81 27.90
C CYS A 264 0.29 0.56 27.88
N SER A 265 0.79 -0.37 27.05
CA SER A 265 2.21 -0.65 26.88
C SER A 265 2.80 0.22 25.78
N CYS A 266 3.83 0.98 26.09
CA CYS A 266 4.57 1.76 25.11
C CYS A 266 5.16 0.85 24.03
N ILE A 267 4.99 1.24 22.76
CA ILE A 267 5.62 0.62 21.57
C ILE A 267 7.13 0.37 21.75
N LYS A 268 7.80 1.22 22.56
CA LYS A 268 9.21 1.06 22.94
C LYS A 268 9.51 -0.25 23.67
N ASP A 269 8.57 -0.75 24.45
CA ASP A 269 8.77 -1.97 25.25
C ASP A 269 8.65 -3.21 24.37
N VAL A 270 7.80 -3.18 23.34
CA VAL A 270 7.62 -4.29 22.38
C VAL A 270 8.84 -4.43 21.46
N VAL A 271 9.38 -3.31 20.96
CA VAL A 271 10.60 -3.30 20.12
C VAL A 271 11.84 -3.66 20.96
N SER A 272 11.88 -3.29 22.24
CA SER A 272 12.98 -3.62 23.15
C SER A 272 12.94 -5.07 23.66
N ALA A 273 11.73 -5.67 23.76
CA ALA A 273 11.55 -7.06 24.18
C ALA A 273 11.86 -8.07 23.07
N ALA A 274 11.80 -7.66 21.80
CA ALA A 274 12.32 -8.42 20.66
C ALA A 274 13.85 -8.31 20.65
N GLY A 275 14.51 -8.92 21.64
CA GLY A 275 15.97 -8.97 21.72
C GLY A 275 16.60 -9.52 20.44
N PRO A 276 17.91 -9.28 20.22
CA PRO A 276 18.59 -9.78 19.04
C PRO A 276 18.42 -11.29 18.96
N THR A 277 17.56 -11.75 18.08
CA THR A 277 17.51 -13.18 17.74
C THR A 277 18.84 -13.49 17.08
N SER A 278 19.67 -14.26 17.77
CA SER A 278 20.95 -14.73 17.26
C SER A 278 20.76 -15.35 15.89
N GLY A 279 21.48 -14.79 14.90
CA GLY A 279 21.35 -15.11 13.50
C GLY A 279 21.39 -16.60 13.22
N GLY A 280 20.33 -17.09 12.64
CA GLY A 280 20.23 -18.41 12.06
C GLY A 280 19.81 -18.28 10.59
N ASN A 281 20.62 -18.83 9.71
CA ASN A 281 20.29 -19.16 8.31
C ASN A 281 20.04 -18.04 7.28
N GLY A 282 20.52 -16.82 7.44
CA GLY A 282 20.54 -15.84 6.34
C GLY A 282 19.16 -15.34 5.89
N GLN A 283 18.10 -15.63 6.63
CA GLN A 283 16.75 -15.10 6.40
C GLN A 283 16.62 -13.73 7.05
N GLU A 284 16.98 -12.69 6.35
CA GLU A 284 16.92 -11.32 6.85
C GLU A 284 15.83 -10.55 6.12
N ALA A 285 15.01 -9.83 6.88
CA ALA A 285 13.93 -9.04 6.34
C ALA A 285 13.74 -7.71 7.08
N GLN A 286 13.02 -6.79 6.47
CA GLN A 286 12.75 -5.46 7.03
C GLN A 286 11.32 -5.05 6.73
N PHE A 287 10.58 -4.59 7.75
CA PHE A 287 9.22 -4.06 7.58
C PHE A 287 9.28 -2.64 7.01
N LEU A 288 8.55 -2.41 5.93
CA LEU A 288 8.53 -1.15 5.20
C LEU A 288 7.10 -0.60 5.11
N PRO A 289 6.65 0.23 6.07
CA PRO A 289 5.40 0.94 5.95
C PRO A 289 5.52 2.07 4.93
N SER A 290 4.45 2.31 4.18
CA SER A 290 4.32 3.42 3.24
C SER A 290 3.00 4.13 3.44
N GLY A 291 2.94 5.41 3.12
CA GLY A 291 1.69 6.14 3.17
C GLY A 291 1.81 7.59 3.65
N PRO A 292 0.66 8.24 3.83
CA PRO A 292 0.58 9.62 4.30
C PRO A 292 1.14 9.84 5.71
N ASP A 293 1.20 8.77 6.51
CA ASP A 293 1.74 8.74 7.88
C ASP A 293 3.26 8.68 7.92
N GLN A 294 3.93 8.39 6.80
CA GLN A 294 5.38 8.41 6.70
C GLN A 294 5.87 9.77 6.21
N SER A 295 7.07 10.20 6.65
CA SER A 295 7.68 11.47 6.22
C SER A 295 8.03 11.44 4.73
N GLU A 296 8.45 10.27 4.24
CA GLU A 296 8.84 10.03 2.85
C GLU A 296 7.89 9.02 2.19
N ASP A 297 7.93 8.93 0.86
CA ASP A 297 7.26 7.88 0.10
C ASP A 297 8.16 6.65 0.03
N THR A 298 8.26 5.93 1.14
CA THR A 298 9.32 4.97 1.45
C THR A 298 9.48 3.87 0.38
N VAL A 299 8.38 3.20 0.00
CA VAL A 299 8.42 2.16 -1.04
C VAL A 299 8.68 2.74 -2.41
N HIS A 300 8.09 3.89 -2.74
CA HIS A 300 8.33 4.57 -4.00
C HIS A 300 9.82 4.93 -4.16
N ALA A 301 10.43 5.50 -3.11
CA ALA A 301 11.85 5.83 -3.10
C ALA A 301 12.74 4.58 -3.27
N LEU A 302 12.40 3.48 -2.55
CA LEU A 302 13.13 2.21 -2.68
C LEU A 302 13.05 1.64 -4.10
N LEU A 303 11.86 1.64 -4.73
CA LEU A 303 11.69 1.12 -6.09
C LEU A 303 12.47 1.94 -7.13
N ILE A 304 12.50 3.27 -6.97
CA ILE A 304 13.25 4.16 -7.87
C ILE A 304 14.76 3.90 -7.73
N ASP A 305 15.29 3.89 -6.51
CA ASP A 305 16.72 3.64 -6.27
C ASP A 305 17.11 2.23 -6.74
N ALA A 306 16.27 1.23 -6.49
CA ALA A 306 16.47 -0.12 -7.00
C ALA A 306 16.52 -0.18 -8.54
N CYS A 307 15.63 0.53 -9.23
CA CYS A 307 15.68 0.63 -10.70
C CYS A 307 16.99 1.24 -11.21
N PHE A 308 17.55 2.22 -10.52
CA PHE A 308 18.84 2.82 -10.90
C PHE A 308 20.04 1.91 -10.59
N ARG A 309 19.94 1.08 -9.56
CA ARG A 309 21.02 0.14 -9.15
C ARG A 309 20.99 -1.17 -9.89
N ALA A 310 19.81 -1.63 -10.31
CA ALA A 310 19.63 -2.91 -11.00
C ALA A 310 20.59 -3.06 -12.19
N ARG A 311 21.19 -4.24 -12.32
CA ARG A 311 22.20 -4.59 -13.33
C ARG A 311 21.78 -5.74 -14.22
N GLU A 312 21.05 -6.73 -13.69
CA GLU A 312 20.70 -7.96 -14.37
C GLU A 312 19.20 -7.98 -14.72
N ARG A 313 18.33 -7.91 -13.70
CA ARG A 313 16.90 -8.11 -13.88
C ARG A 313 16.02 -7.38 -12.87
N MET A 314 14.80 -7.05 -13.28
CA MET A 314 13.68 -6.72 -12.45
C MET A 314 12.52 -7.65 -12.81
N LEU A 315 11.98 -8.39 -11.85
CA LEU A 315 10.75 -9.16 -12.01
C LEU A 315 9.66 -8.50 -11.18
N ALA A 316 8.50 -8.26 -11.78
CA ALA A 316 7.41 -7.59 -11.08
C ALA A 316 6.06 -8.26 -11.39
N VAL A 317 5.22 -8.39 -10.38
CA VAL A 317 3.81 -8.77 -10.50
C VAL A 317 2.96 -7.80 -9.72
N THR A 318 1.88 -7.31 -10.34
CA THR A 318 0.93 -6.40 -9.71
C THR A 318 -0.45 -6.50 -10.37
N PRO A 319 -1.56 -6.38 -9.61
CA PRO A 319 -2.89 -6.36 -10.22
C PRO A 319 -3.17 -5.11 -11.02
N TYR A 320 -2.66 -3.96 -10.53
CA TYR A 320 -2.86 -2.66 -11.14
C TYR A 320 -1.51 -2.00 -11.40
N PHE A 321 -1.37 -1.46 -12.60
CA PHE A 321 -0.14 -0.83 -13.04
C PHE A 321 -0.44 0.53 -13.67
N VAL A 322 -0.50 1.55 -12.87
CA VAL A 322 -0.66 2.96 -13.31
C VAL A 322 0.43 3.79 -12.61
N PRO A 323 1.70 3.59 -13.01
CA PRO A 323 2.83 4.21 -12.33
C PRO A 323 2.78 5.73 -12.49
N ASP A 324 3.41 6.42 -11.55
CA ASP A 324 3.73 7.83 -11.74
C ASP A 324 4.90 7.99 -12.73
N VAL A 325 5.11 9.22 -13.20
CA VAL A 325 6.12 9.53 -14.22
C VAL A 325 7.53 9.18 -13.76
N ILE A 326 7.82 9.26 -12.45
CA ILE A 326 9.17 9.02 -11.94
C ILE A 326 9.49 7.52 -11.97
N LEU A 327 8.59 6.67 -11.48
CA LEU A 327 8.76 5.22 -11.52
C LEU A 327 8.79 4.71 -12.97
N GLU A 328 7.86 5.18 -13.84
CA GLU A 328 7.89 4.84 -15.26
C GLU A 328 9.24 5.18 -15.90
N THR A 329 9.76 6.39 -15.63
CA THR A 329 11.05 6.84 -16.17
C THR A 329 12.20 5.99 -15.63
N ALA A 330 12.22 5.66 -14.34
CA ALA A 330 13.26 4.83 -13.73
C ALA A 330 13.28 3.42 -14.38
N MET A 331 12.12 2.80 -14.57
CA MET A 331 12.01 1.50 -15.24
C MET A 331 12.48 1.57 -16.70
N ARG A 332 12.08 2.60 -17.46
CA ARG A 332 12.53 2.80 -18.86
C ARG A 332 14.04 2.96 -18.96
N LEU A 333 14.64 3.71 -18.05
CA LEU A 333 16.09 3.90 -18.02
C LEU A 333 16.82 2.61 -17.62
N ALA A 334 16.29 1.82 -16.69
CA ALA A 334 16.83 0.52 -16.35
C ALA A 334 16.80 -0.43 -17.56
N ALA A 335 15.67 -0.54 -18.27
CA ALA A 335 15.56 -1.35 -19.48
C ALA A 335 16.55 -0.90 -20.58
N ARG A 336 16.69 0.41 -20.81
CA ARG A 336 17.66 0.95 -21.80
C ARG A 336 19.12 0.72 -21.40
N ARG A 337 19.43 0.53 -20.13
CA ARG A 337 20.77 0.10 -19.67
C ARG A 337 21.04 -1.40 -19.89
N GLY A 338 20.03 -2.14 -20.37
CA GLY A 338 20.16 -3.59 -20.59
C GLY A 338 19.64 -4.45 -19.43
N VAL A 339 19.01 -3.86 -18.40
CA VAL A 339 18.35 -4.63 -17.35
C VAL A 339 17.12 -5.33 -17.95
N ARG A 340 17.05 -6.65 -17.80
CA ARG A 340 15.87 -7.42 -18.18
C ARG A 340 14.73 -7.11 -17.22
N ILE A 341 13.64 -6.55 -17.73
CA ILE A 341 12.44 -6.26 -16.93
C ILE A 341 11.28 -7.11 -17.44
N ASP A 342 10.72 -7.94 -16.55
CA ASP A 342 9.52 -8.74 -16.79
C ASP A 342 8.40 -8.24 -15.87
N LEU A 343 7.33 -7.70 -16.47
CA LEU A 343 6.15 -7.17 -15.76
C LEU A 343 4.94 -8.08 -16.02
N CYS A 344 4.48 -8.80 -15.00
CA CYS A 344 3.29 -9.64 -15.03
C CYS A 344 2.07 -8.89 -14.47
N ILE A 345 1.03 -8.73 -15.27
CA ILE A 345 -0.23 -8.06 -14.92
C ILE A 345 -1.42 -8.83 -15.48
N PRO A 346 -2.63 -8.78 -14.87
CA PRO A 346 -3.82 -9.38 -15.47
C PRO A 346 -4.14 -8.76 -16.82
N ALA A 347 -4.53 -9.57 -17.80
CA ALA A 347 -5.04 -9.07 -19.09
C ALA A 347 -6.28 -8.19 -18.89
N VAL A 348 -7.16 -8.64 -17.97
CA VAL A 348 -8.34 -7.89 -17.52
C VAL A 348 -8.38 -7.98 -16.00
N SER A 349 -8.35 -6.83 -15.32
CA SER A 349 -8.49 -6.76 -13.87
C SER A 349 -9.95 -6.52 -13.47
N ASN A 350 -10.22 -6.57 -12.17
CA ASN A 350 -11.52 -6.17 -11.63
C ASN A 350 -11.71 -4.64 -11.60
N HIS A 351 -10.71 -3.84 -12.03
CA HIS A 351 -10.75 -2.38 -12.04
C HIS A 351 -10.57 -1.82 -13.47
N LYS A 352 -11.68 -1.76 -14.24
CA LYS A 352 -11.68 -1.40 -15.67
C LYS A 352 -11.03 -0.03 -15.99
N LEU A 353 -11.18 0.96 -15.09
CA LEU A 353 -10.56 2.27 -15.26
C LEU A 353 -9.03 2.21 -15.15
N ALA A 354 -8.51 1.41 -14.23
CA ALA A 354 -7.06 1.18 -14.12
C ALA A 354 -6.52 0.45 -15.35
N ASP A 355 -7.26 -0.54 -15.88
CA ASP A 355 -6.91 -1.25 -17.11
C ASP A 355 -6.84 -0.31 -18.33
N PHE A 356 -7.72 0.69 -18.39
CA PHE A 356 -7.67 1.70 -19.44
C PHE A 356 -6.51 2.68 -19.23
N ALA A 357 -6.32 3.19 -18.01
CA ALA A 357 -5.28 4.16 -17.67
C ALA A 357 -3.85 3.64 -17.89
N ARG A 358 -3.61 2.34 -17.65
CA ARG A 358 -2.27 1.73 -17.79
C ARG A 358 -1.73 1.69 -19.22
N SER A 359 -2.61 1.77 -20.23
CA SER A 359 -2.26 1.48 -21.64
C SER A 359 -1.11 2.34 -22.17
N ARG A 360 -1.07 3.64 -21.82
CA ARG A 360 -0.01 4.56 -22.25
C ARG A 360 1.34 4.23 -21.62
N ALA A 361 1.39 3.95 -20.33
CA ALA A 361 2.61 3.54 -19.61
C ALA A 361 3.14 2.21 -20.14
N LEU A 362 2.26 1.22 -20.39
CA LEU A 362 2.65 -0.07 -20.95
C LEU A 362 3.28 0.08 -22.34
N ARG A 363 2.72 0.92 -23.23
CA ARG A 363 3.34 1.18 -24.54
C ARG A 363 4.71 1.81 -24.41
N ALA A 364 4.86 2.80 -23.53
CA ALA A 364 6.14 3.48 -23.33
C ALA A 364 7.22 2.54 -22.75
N LEU A 365 6.84 1.63 -21.85
CA LEU A 365 7.73 0.62 -21.28
C LEU A 365 8.11 -0.44 -22.33
N SER A 366 7.13 -0.95 -23.09
CA SER A 366 7.38 -1.92 -24.16
C SER A 366 8.36 -1.37 -25.21
N GLN A 367 8.18 -0.09 -25.61
CA GLN A 367 9.11 0.61 -26.53
C GLN A 367 10.51 0.79 -25.95
N ALA A 368 10.64 0.77 -24.62
CA ALA A 368 11.94 0.84 -23.94
C ALA A 368 12.61 -0.54 -23.76
N GLY A 369 11.92 -1.64 -24.12
CA GLY A 369 12.44 -3.00 -24.02
C GLY A 369 11.94 -3.78 -22.78
N VAL A 370 10.92 -3.30 -22.07
CA VAL A 370 10.28 -4.05 -20.98
C VAL A 370 9.39 -5.16 -21.54
N ASN A 371 9.54 -6.38 -21.04
CA ASN A 371 8.67 -7.50 -21.37
C ASN A 371 7.38 -7.42 -20.54
N ILE A 372 6.25 -7.27 -21.20
CA ILE A 372 4.94 -7.18 -20.55
C ILE A 372 4.19 -8.48 -20.78
N HIS A 373 3.82 -9.14 -19.69
CA HIS A 373 3.19 -10.45 -19.66
C HIS A 373 1.75 -10.31 -19.15
N LEU A 374 0.76 -10.51 -20.04
CA LEU A 374 -0.66 -10.42 -19.71
C LEU A 374 -1.17 -11.78 -19.23
N LEU A 375 -1.51 -11.88 -17.94
CA LEU A 375 -2.07 -13.08 -17.33
C LEU A 375 -3.53 -13.27 -17.75
N PRO A 376 -3.95 -14.46 -18.22
CA PRO A 376 -5.31 -14.71 -18.67
C PRO A 376 -6.34 -14.84 -17.53
N TYR A 377 -5.91 -14.62 -16.29
CA TYR A 377 -6.71 -14.68 -15.06
C TYR A 377 -6.39 -13.50 -14.15
N MET A 378 -7.27 -13.27 -13.16
CA MET A 378 -7.00 -12.26 -12.14
C MET A 378 -5.88 -12.72 -11.21
N SER A 379 -4.79 -11.98 -11.21
CA SER A 379 -3.74 -12.06 -10.19
C SER A 379 -3.79 -10.80 -9.34
N HIS A 380 -3.92 -10.98 -8.04
CA HIS A 380 -3.89 -9.87 -7.09
C HIS A 380 -2.58 -9.80 -6.31
N ALA A 381 -1.58 -10.60 -6.71
CA ALA A 381 -0.25 -10.62 -6.11
C ALA A 381 0.50 -9.30 -6.32
N LYS A 382 1.28 -8.92 -5.34
CA LYS A 382 2.19 -7.78 -5.36
C LYS A 382 3.57 -8.27 -4.93
N GLY A 383 4.48 -8.28 -5.89
CA GLY A 383 5.85 -8.72 -5.66
C GLY A 383 6.80 -8.09 -6.66
N VAL A 384 7.98 -7.71 -6.20
CA VAL A 384 9.05 -7.20 -7.04
C VAL A 384 10.36 -7.82 -6.58
N VAL A 385 11.19 -8.23 -7.54
CA VAL A 385 12.53 -8.73 -7.30
C VAL A 385 13.52 -7.93 -8.13
N PHE A 386 14.59 -7.48 -7.53
CA PHE A 386 15.70 -6.82 -8.21
C PHE A 386 16.96 -7.68 -8.09
N ASP A 387 17.48 -8.07 -9.23
CA ASP A 387 18.68 -8.90 -9.36
C ASP A 387 18.58 -10.14 -8.47
N ARG A 388 19.57 -10.33 -7.61
CA ARG A 388 19.59 -11.29 -6.52
C ARG A 388 19.85 -10.62 -5.17
N GLU A 389 19.53 -9.33 -5.11
CA GLU A 389 19.88 -8.47 -3.98
C GLU A 389 18.70 -8.26 -3.03
N LEU A 390 17.50 -8.08 -3.57
CA LEU A 390 16.30 -7.90 -2.74
C LEU A 390 15.03 -8.39 -3.43
N ALA A 391 14.07 -8.80 -2.61
CA ALA A 391 12.70 -9.03 -2.98
C ALA A 391 11.76 -8.22 -2.07
N LEU A 392 10.62 -7.79 -2.61
CA LEU A 392 9.61 -7.03 -1.88
C LEU A 392 8.24 -7.65 -2.14
N SER A 393 7.47 -7.88 -1.08
CA SER A 393 6.07 -8.28 -1.18
C SER A 393 5.24 -7.64 -0.07
N GLY A 394 3.94 -7.45 -0.32
CA GLY A 394 3.04 -6.81 0.63
C GLY A 394 1.71 -6.40 0.04
N SER A 395 1.17 -5.28 0.50
CA SER A 395 -0.13 -4.77 0.05
C SER A 395 -0.03 -3.80 -1.14
N ILE A 396 1.17 -3.39 -1.55
CA ILE A 396 1.44 -2.25 -2.43
C ILE A 396 1.35 -2.64 -3.90
N ASN A 397 0.44 -2.00 -4.64
CA ASN A 397 0.42 -2.08 -6.10
C ASN A 397 1.46 -1.13 -6.72
N LEU A 398 1.83 -1.39 -7.97
CA LEU A 398 2.66 -0.49 -8.77
C LEU A 398 1.80 0.59 -9.47
N ASP A 399 0.97 1.26 -8.70
CA ASP A 399 0.17 2.41 -9.13
C ASP A 399 0.43 3.63 -8.24
N ALA A 400 0.18 4.82 -8.80
CA ALA A 400 0.45 6.08 -8.13
C ALA A 400 -0.35 6.24 -6.83
N ARG A 401 -1.56 5.66 -6.75
CA ARG A 401 -2.39 5.72 -5.55
C ARG A 401 -1.79 4.91 -4.41
N SER A 402 -1.40 3.66 -4.65
CA SER A 402 -0.76 2.80 -3.64
C SER A 402 0.57 3.34 -3.19
N LEU A 403 1.38 3.85 -4.12
CA LEU A 403 2.73 4.35 -3.81
C LEU A 403 2.72 5.68 -3.05
N LEU A 404 1.69 6.53 -3.25
CA LEU A 404 1.73 7.92 -2.82
C LEU A 404 0.59 8.36 -1.89
N LEU A 405 -0.55 7.65 -1.86
CA LEU A 405 -1.76 8.09 -1.16
C LEU A 405 -2.29 7.09 -0.14
N ASN A 406 -2.24 5.79 -0.43
CA ASN A 406 -2.75 4.77 0.48
C ASN A 406 -1.78 4.52 1.64
N TYR A 407 -2.33 4.10 2.78
CA TYR A 407 -1.55 3.46 3.83
C TYR A 407 -1.30 2.02 3.43
N GLU A 408 -0.06 1.68 3.17
CA GLU A 408 0.37 0.38 2.69
C GLU A 408 1.48 -0.19 3.59
N CYS A 409 1.77 -1.47 3.41
CA CYS A 409 2.94 -2.09 4.01
C CYS A 409 3.55 -3.13 3.06
N ALA A 410 4.85 -3.27 3.14
CA ALA A 410 5.60 -4.33 2.51
C ALA A 410 6.64 -4.90 3.48
N VAL A 411 7.17 -6.04 3.13
CA VAL A 411 8.39 -6.60 3.71
C VAL A 411 9.42 -6.70 2.60
N VAL A 412 10.61 -6.20 2.88
CA VAL A 412 11.79 -6.34 2.03
C VAL A 412 12.57 -7.53 2.55
N PHE A 413 12.84 -8.49 1.68
CA PHE A 413 13.59 -9.69 1.95
C PHE A 413 14.98 -9.57 1.34
N TYR A 414 16.00 -9.86 2.14
CA TYR A 414 17.42 -9.88 1.74
C TYR A 414 17.97 -11.30 1.68
N GLY A 415 17.24 -12.26 2.28
CA GLY A 415 17.58 -13.66 2.29
C GLY A 415 17.49 -14.28 0.89
N ARG A 416 18.52 -15.05 0.52
CA ARG A 416 18.60 -15.67 -0.80
C ARG A 416 17.43 -16.60 -1.10
N ALA A 417 16.97 -17.34 -0.09
CA ALA A 417 15.87 -18.29 -0.25
C ALA A 417 14.56 -17.59 -0.61
N GLU A 418 14.23 -16.47 0.05
CA GLU A 418 13.03 -15.70 -0.21
C GLU A 418 13.09 -14.99 -1.57
N ILE A 419 14.28 -14.45 -1.93
CA ILE A 419 14.51 -13.81 -3.23
C ILE A 419 14.35 -14.83 -4.36
N ASP A 420 14.99 -15.99 -4.26
CA ASP A 420 14.93 -17.04 -5.28
C ASP A 420 13.52 -17.65 -5.36
N TRP A 421 12.81 -17.79 -4.22
CA TRP A 421 11.43 -18.26 -4.20
C TRP A 421 10.50 -17.30 -4.93
N LEU A 422 10.55 -15.99 -4.60
CA LEU A 422 9.68 -15.00 -5.24
C LEU A 422 10.00 -14.85 -6.72
N ALA A 423 11.28 -14.86 -7.08
CA ALA A 423 11.71 -14.84 -8.47
C ALA A 423 11.16 -16.03 -9.26
N GLY A 424 11.36 -17.26 -8.74
CA GLY A 424 10.85 -18.49 -9.35
C GLY A 424 9.33 -18.50 -9.48
N TRP A 425 8.62 -18.00 -8.46
CA TRP A 425 7.16 -17.90 -8.50
C TRP A 425 6.68 -16.94 -9.61
N ILE A 426 7.30 -15.75 -9.75
CA ILE A 426 6.97 -14.81 -10.83
C ILE A 426 7.32 -15.38 -12.20
N GLU A 427 8.52 -15.99 -12.33
CA GLU A 427 8.96 -16.61 -13.59
C GLU A 427 8.04 -17.76 -14.02
N ALA A 428 7.47 -18.51 -13.09
CA ALA A 428 6.50 -19.58 -13.38
C ALA A 428 5.15 -19.07 -13.95
N LEU A 429 4.83 -17.78 -13.79
CA LEU A 429 3.65 -17.18 -14.40
C LEU A 429 3.84 -16.92 -15.91
N ILE A 430 5.07 -16.65 -16.36
CA ILE A 430 5.39 -16.15 -17.71
C ILE A 430 4.97 -17.09 -18.84
N PRO A 431 5.19 -18.42 -18.77
CA PRO A 431 4.85 -19.31 -19.89
C PRO A 431 3.38 -19.33 -20.30
N ASN A 432 2.49 -18.95 -19.38
CA ASN A 432 1.03 -18.97 -19.57
C ASN A 432 0.46 -17.58 -19.88
N THR A 433 1.27 -16.63 -20.30
CA THR A 433 0.85 -15.25 -20.57
C THR A 433 0.67 -14.97 -22.05
N VAL A 434 -0.11 -13.92 -22.36
CA VAL A 434 -0.21 -13.34 -23.68
C VAL A 434 0.71 -12.12 -23.74
N PRO A 435 1.54 -11.98 -24.79
CA PRO A 435 2.36 -10.81 -24.98
C PRO A 435 1.50 -9.55 -25.14
N PHE A 436 1.98 -8.43 -24.59
CA PHE A 436 1.31 -7.14 -24.78
C PHE A 436 1.45 -6.66 -26.21
N ASP A 437 0.31 -6.31 -26.85
CA ASP A 437 0.30 -5.65 -28.17
C ASP A 437 0.57 -4.15 -27.99
N GLY A 438 1.80 -3.75 -28.28
CA GLY A 438 2.28 -2.36 -28.16
C GLY A 438 1.81 -1.41 -29.28
N ARG A 439 0.80 -1.78 -30.09
CA ARG A 439 0.32 -0.93 -31.20
C ARG A 439 -0.16 0.44 -30.73
N PRO A 440 0.08 1.50 -31.54
CA PRO A 440 -0.43 2.82 -31.22
C PRO A 440 -1.97 2.83 -31.25
N PRO A 441 -2.61 3.54 -30.31
CA PRO A 441 -4.07 3.66 -30.28
C PRO A 441 -4.57 4.59 -31.39
N THR A 442 -5.89 4.59 -31.61
CA THR A 442 -6.52 5.64 -32.39
C THR A 442 -6.42 6.98 -31.69
N LEU A 443 -6.47 8.11 -32.42
CA LEU A 443 -6.37 9.45 -31.85
C LEU A 443 -7.41 9.70 -30.72
N LEU A 444 -8.65 9.29 -30.91
CA LEU A 444 -9.71 9.44 -29.91
C LEU A 444 -9.39 8.64 -28.63
N ARG A 445 -8.86 7.43 -28.77
CA ARG A 445 -8.45 6.62 -27.63
C ARG A 445 -7.26 7.25 -26.91
N ASP A 446 -6.27 7.76 -27.62
CA ASP A 446 -5.11 8.43 -27.01
C ASP A 446 -5.50 9.68 -26.23
N LEU A 447 -6.43 10.49 -26.76
CA LEU A 447 -6.99 11.64 -26.07
C LEU A 447 -7.73 11.23 -24.80
N ALA A 448 -8.57 10.17 -24.86
CA ALA A 448 -9.30 9.65 -23.71
C ALA A 448 -8.36 9.10 -22.63
N GLU A 449 -7.31 8.36 -23.01
CA GLU A 449 -6.27 7.88 -22.09
C GLU A 449 -5.53 9.07 -21.43
N GLY A 450 -5.19 10.11 -22.21
CA GLY A 450 -4.57 11.34 -21.70
C GLY A 450 -5.45 12.08 -20.69
N LEU A 451 -6.75 12.20 -20.97
CA LEU A 451 -7.69 12.83 -20.06
C LEU A 451 -7.84 12.03 -18.75
N LEU A 452 -7.93 10.69 -18.84
CA LEU A 452 -8.04 9.85 -17.65
C LEU A 452 -6.78 9.93 -16.76
N LEU A 453 -5.60 10.07 -17.35
CA LEU A 453 -4.36 10.22 -16.60
C LEU A 453 -4.32 11.47 -15.72
N THR A 454 -5.12 12.51 -16.01
CA THR A 454 -5.22 13.69 -15.14
C THR A 454 -5.81 13.38 -13.76
N VAL A 455 -6.59 12.30 -13.66
CA VAL A 455 -7.19 11.80 -12.41
C VAL A 455 -6.58 10.47 -11.95
N ALA A 456 -5.52 9.99 -12.62
CA ALA A 456 -4.90 8.69 -12.36
C ALA A 456 -4.41 8.51 -10.91
N TYR A 457 -4.05 9.61 -10.22
CA TYR A 457 -3.73 9.57 -8.78
C TYR A 457 -4.90 9.17 -7.88
N GLN A 458 -6.12 9.10 -8.43
CA GLN A 458 -7.31 8.69 -7.68
C GLN A 458 -7.78 7.29 -8.07
N LEU A 459 -7.17 6.69 -9.07
CA LEU A 459 -7.42 5.32 -9.53
C LEU A 459 -6.56 4.34 -8.76
#